data_25bba8ecb631bd735cf9822ba108b40f
#
_entry.id   25bba8ecb631bd735cf9822ba108b40f
#
_cell.length_a   1.000
_cell.length_b   1.000
_cell.length_c   1.000
_cell.angle_alpha   90.00
_cell.angle_beta   90.00
_cell.angle_gamma   90.00
#
_symmetry.space_group_name_H-M   'P 1'
#
loop_
_entity.id
_entity.type
_entity.pdbx_description
1 polymer ?
#
loop_
_entity_poly.entity_id
_entity_poly.type
_entity_poly.pdbx_seq_one_letter_code
_entity_poly.pdbx_strand_id
1 'polypeptide(L)'
;MRPPLVLCLVIALCPAACATYREDLNRGQRMYEENQYEHALALWRGLEDDADSLSATDRARYAYLRGMTDYRLSFRADARHWLAIAKATDESHPGGLSAEWKGRMEQALTDLNRDVYGGGGERFESGGSRAVEYGKAAPGE
;
A
#
# COMPACT_ATOMS: atom_id res chain seq x y z
N MET A 1 53.18 23.63 -2.62
CA MET A 1 51.83 23.77 -3.19
C MET A 1 51.44 22.49 -3.88
N ARG A 2 50.66 21.66 -3.21
CA ARG A 2 50.08 20.44 -3.79
C ARG A 2 48.58 20.51 -3.52
N PRO A 3 47.72 20.75 -4.52
CA PRO A 3 46.28 20.76 -4.37
C PRO A 3 45.68 19.41 -4.73
N PRO A 4 44.41 19.29 -4.65
CA PRO A 4 43.51 18.50 -3.84
C PRO A 4 43.01 17.32 -4.64
N LEU A 5 43.73 16.20 -4.59
CA LEU A 5 43.34 14.91 -5.16
C LEU A 5 42.27 14.22 -4.32
N VAL A 6 41.99 14.75 -3.11
CA VAL A 6 41.06 14.13 -2.17
C VAL A 6 39.58 14.54 -2.44
N LEU A 7 39.33 15.65 -3.12
CA LEU A 7 37.98 16.18 -3.35
C LEU A 7 37.23 15.48 -4.49
N CYS A 8 37.93 14.82 -5.40
CA CYS A 8 37.27 14.11 -6.51
C CYS A 8 36.76 12.70 -6.15
N LEU A 9 37.18 12.13 -5.02
CA LEU A 9 36.81 10.74 -4.67
C LEU A 9 35.42 10.60 -4.03
N VAL A 10 34.83 11.70 -3.54
CA VAL A 10 33.55 11.66 -2.81
C VAL A 10 32.32 11.72 -3.73
N ILE A 11 32.48 12.16 -4.97
CA ILE A 11 31.36 12.38 -5.92
C ILE A 11 31.01 11.11 -6.72
N ALA A 12 31.85 10.08 -6.68
CA ALA A 12 31.66 8.86 -7.50
C ALA A 12 30.81 7.76 -6.87
N LEU A 13 30.35 7.92 -5.60
CA LEU A 13 29.60 6.86 -4.91
C LEU A 13 28.08 6.96 -5.03
N CYS A 14 27.52 8.04 -5.58
CA CYS A 14 26.06 8.23 -5.66
C CYS A 14 25.29 7.41 -6.70
N PRO A 15 25.84 6.97 -7.85
CA PRO A 15 25.03 6.25 -8.83
C PRO A 15 24.76 4.77 -8.50
N ALA A 16 25.53 4.17 -7.59
CA ALA A 16 25.39 2.74 -7.28
C ALA A 16 24.12 2.41 -6.50
N ALA A 17 23.65 3.29 -5.62
CA ALA A 17 22.47 3.05 -4.80
C ALA A 17 21.17 2.96 -5.63
N CYS A 18 20.96 3.84 -6.60
CA CYS A 18 19.77 3.84 -7.45
C CYS A 18 19.67 2.61 -8.36
N ALA A 19 20.80 2.04 -8.79
CA ALA A 19 20.81 0.83 -9.61
C ALA A 19 20.35 -0.41 -8.80
N THR A 20 20.76 -0.51 -7.55
CA THR A 20 20.40 -1.62 -6.65
C THR A 20 18.89 -1.66 -6.36
N TYR A 21 18.27 -0.51 -6.10
CA TYR A 21 16.82 -0.44 -5.86
C TYR A 21 15.99 -0.88 -7.05
N ARG A 22 16.37 -0.46 -8.25
CA ARG A 22 15.62 -0.84 -9.46
C ARG A 22 15.76 -2.34 -9.74
N GLU A 23 16.90 -2.93 -9.44
CA GLU A 23 17.12 -4.37 -9.56
C GLU A 23 16.26 -5.14 -8.55
N ASP A 24 16.22 -4.71 -7.30
CA ASP A 24 15.38 -5.30 -6.26
C ASP A 24 13.88 -5.14 -6.58
N LEU A 25 13.47 -3.99 -7.09
CA LEU A 25 12.11 -3.76 -7.55
C LEU A 25 11.72 -4.72 -8.69
N ASN A 26 12.61 -4.93 -9.66
CA ASN A 26 12.41 -5.89 -10.74
C ASN A 26 12.38 -7.33 -10.23
N ARG A 27 13.23 -7.68 -9.26
CA ARG A 27 13.27 -9.01 -8.65
C ARG A 27 11.97 -9.29 -7.90
N GLY A 28 11.52 -8.36 -7.07
CA GLY A 28 10.26 -8.50 -6.33
C GLY A 28 9.05 -8.60 -7.24
N GLN A 29 9.03 -7.86 -8.36
CA GLN A 29 7.96 -8.00 -9.35
C GLN A 29 7.94 -9.42 -9.95
N ARG A 30 9.09 -9.98 -10.33
CA ARG A 30 9.14 -11.38 -10.82
C ARG A 30 8.62 -12.36 -9.77
N MET A 31 9.03 -12.23 -8.50
CA MET A 31 8.50 -13.07 -7.42
C MET A 31 6.98 -12.96 -7.29
N TYR A 32 6.43 -11.76 -7.39
CA TYR A 32 4.98 -11.54 -7.39
C TYR A 32 4.30 -12.23 -8.59
N GLU A 33 4.84 -12.08 -9.79
CA GLU A 33 4.33 -12.69 -11.03
C GLU A 33 4.39 -14.23 -10.99
N GLU A 34 5.39 -14.78 -10.31
CA GLU A 34 5.58 -16.21 -10.07
C GLU A 34 4.75 -16.74 -8.87
N ASN A 35 3.87 -15.91 -8.29
CA ASN A 35 3.06 -16.21 -7.10
C ASN A 35 3.86 -16.53 -5.84
N GLN A 36 5.12 -16.11 -5.76
CA GLN A 36 5.98 -16.24 -4.58
C GLN A 36 5.74 -15.06 -3.62
N TYR A 37 4.49 -14.92 -3.14
CA TYR A 37 4.03 -13.72 -2.44
C TYR A 37 4.76 -13.48 -1.11
N GLU A 38 5.07 -14.51 -0.34
CA GLU A 38 5.81 -14.37 0.93
C GLU A 38 7.24 -13.89 0.69
N HIS A 39 7.91 -14.40 -0.33
CA HIS A 39 9.25 -13.95 -0.70
C HIS A 39 9.24 -12.52 -1.24
N ALA A 40 8.25 -12.20 -2.09
CA ALA A 40 8.04 -10.84 -2.55
C ALA A 40 7.80 -9.89 -1.39
N LEU A 41 6.95 -10.26 -0.41
CA LEU A 41 6.68 -9.45 0.76
C LEU A 41 7.93 -9.20 1.61
N ALA A 42 8.75 -10.23 1.82
CA ALA A 42 10.01 -10.06 2.55
C ALA A 42 10.93 -9.05 1.86
N LEU A 43 11.02 -9.10 0.53
CA LEU A 43 11.79 -8.14 -0.25
C LEU A 43 11.19 -6.72 -0.16
N TRP A 44 9.87 -6.58 -0.29
CA TRP A 44 9.19 -5.28 -0.18
C TRP A 44 9.40 -4.61 1.18
N ARG A 45 9.37 -5.39 2.26
CA ARG A 45 9.65 -4.88 3.61
C ARG A 45 11.10 -4.40 3.76
N GLY A 46 12.03 -5.06 3.12
CA GLY A 46 13.44 -4.62 3.10
C GLY A 46 13.67 -3.32 2.32
N LEU A 47 12.79 -2.99 1.37
CA LEU A 47 12.86 -1.74 0.59
C LEU A 47 12.04 -0.59 1.18
N GLU A 48 11.25 -0.83 2.22
CA GLU A 48 10.27 0.12 2.75
C GLU A 48 10.92 1.41 3.23
N ASP A 49 12.00 1.32 3.99
CA ASP A 49 12.71 2.48 4.55
C ASP A 49 13.31 3.39 3.46
N ASP A 50 13.59 2.83 2.30
CA ASP A 50 14.22 3.53 1.18
C ASP A 50 13.22 3.93 0.08
N ALA A 51 11.94 3.55 0.23
CA ALA A 51 10.91 3.78 -0.77
C ALA A 51 10.72 5.28 -1.11
N ASP A 52 10.98 6.17 -0.16
CA ASP A 52 10.90 7.62 -0.35
C ASP A 52 12.02 8.16 -1.26
N SER A 53 13.12 7.43 -1.40
CA SER A 53 14.23 7.79 -2.30
C SER A 53 13.97 7.42 -3.77
N LEU A 54 12.92 6.61 -4.03
CA LEU A 54 12.54 6.21 -5.38
C LEU A 54 11.98 7.38 -6.19
N SER A 55 12.12 7.30 -7.51
CA SER A 55 11.36 8.18 -8.41
C SER A 55 9.84 8.02 -8.16
N ALA A 56 9.05 9.04 -8.47
CA ALA A 56 7.59 8.94 -8.31
C ALA A 56 7.00 7.74 -9.07
N THR A 57 7.50 7.45 -10.27
CA THR A 57 7.11 6.30 -11.09
C THR A 57 7.46 4.96 -10.42
N ASP A 58 8.68 4.82 -9.91
CA ASP A 58 9.13 3.59 -9.24
C ASP A 58 8.43 3.43 -7.88
N ARG A 59 8.12 4.53 -7.19
CA ARG A 59 7.37 4.52 -5.93
C ARG A 59 5.91 4.09 -6.14
N ALA A 60 5.24 4.57 -7.17
CA ALA A 60 3.90 4.11 -7.53
C ALA A 60 3.89 2.60 -7.83
N ARG A 61 4.89 2.14 -8.60
CA ARG A 61 5.07 0.72 -8.91
C ARG A 61 5.34 -0.12 -7.67
N TYR A 62 6.24 0.32 -6.80
CA TYR A 62 6.53 -0.32 -5.52
C TYR A 62 5.27 -0.44 -4.66
N ALA A 63 4.58 0.66 -4.43
CA ALA A 63 3.39 0.69 -3.59
C ALA A 63 2.27 -0.22 -4.15
N TYR A 64 2.08 -0.25 -5.47
CA TYR A 64 1.14 -1.17 -6.11
C TYR A 64 1.52 -2.63 -5.89
N LEU A 65 2.76 -3.01 -6.17
CA LEU A 65 3.23 -4.40 -6.02
C LEU A 65 3.20 -4.85 -4.55
N ARG A 66 3.60 -3.98 -3.63
CA ARG A 66 3.50 -4.21 -2.19
C ARG A 66 2.05 -4.43 -1.77
N GLY A 67 1.15 -3.51 -2.13
CA GLY A 67 -0.26 -3.59 -1.77
C GLY A 67 -0.97 -4.80 -2.38
N MET A 68 -0.67 -5.15 -3.63
CA MET A 68 -1.21 -6.36 -4.26
C MET A 68 -0.66 -7.64 -3.65
N THR A 69 0.61 -7.65 -3.21
CA THR A 69 1.19 -8.77 -2.46
C THR A 69 0.47 -8.96 -1.12
N ASP A 70 0.30 -7.90 -0.35
CA ASP A 70 -0.45 -7.91 0.91
C ASP A 70 -1.91 -8.36 0.69
N TYR A 71 -2.55 -7.92 -0.40
CA TYR A 71 -3.90 -8.36 -0.78
C TYR A 71 -3.97 -9.87 -1.03
N ARG A 72 -2.99 -10.44 -1.75
CA ARG A 72 -2.90 -11.89 -2.01
C ARG A 72 -2.68 -12.70 -0.74
N LEU A 73 -1.95 -12.15 0.21
CA LEU A 73 -1.68 -12.77 1.52
C LEU A 73 -2.77 -12.47 2.57
N SER A 74 -3.84 -11.79 2.18
CA SER A 74 -4.96 -11.40 3.06
C SER A 74 -4.59 -10.42 4.18
N PHE A 75 -3.49 -9.68 4.05
CA PHE A 75 -3.14 -8.57 4.93
C PHE A 75 -3.92 -7.31 4.51
N ARG A 76 -5.24 -7.33 4.75
CA ARG A 76 -6.18 -6.37 4.17
C ARG A 76 -5.93 -4.91 4.55
N ALA A 77 -5.49 -4.65 5.78
CA ALA A 77 -5.19 -3.29 6.23
C ALA A 77 -3.98 -2.71 5.51
N ASP A 78 -2.89 -3.49 5.42
CA ASP A 78 -1.66 -3.11 4.73
C ASP A 78 -1.90 -2.98 3.22
N ALA A 79 -2.64 -3.92 2.63
CA ALA A 79 -3.04 -3.87 1.22
C ALA A 79 -3.76 -2.56 0.89
N ARG A 80 -4.76 -2.16 1.69
CA ARG A 80 -5.49 -0.91 1.49
C ARG A 80 -4.58 0.31 1.62
N HIS A 81 -3.70 0.33 2.60
CA HIS A 81 -2.74 1.40 2.82
C HIS A 81 -1.83 1.59 1.60
N TRP A 82 -1.17 0.54 1.16
CA TRP A 82 -0.22 0.61 0.05
C TRP A 82 -0.89 0.89 -1.30
N LEU A 83 -2.06 0.31 -1.56
CA LEU A 83 -2.81 0.60 -2.79
C LEU A 83 -3.34 2.04 -2.82
N ALA A 84 -3.70 2.63 -1.69
CA ALA A 84 -4.06 4.04 -1.62
C ALA A 84 -2.87 4.95 -1.92
N ILE A 85 -1.67 4.60 -1.42
CA ILE A 85 -0.41 5.31 -1.76
C ILE A 85 -0.11 5.19 -3.26
N ALA A 86 -0.23 3.99 -3.82
CA ALA A 86 -0.01 3.76 -5.26
C ALA A 86 -0.92 4.63 -6.11
N LYS A 87 -2.22 4.67 -5.77
CA LYS A 87 -3.22 5.48 -6.46
C LYS A 87 -2.88 6.97 -6.38
N ALA A 88 -2.67 7.50 -5.19
CA ALA A 88 -2.34 8.92 -4.99
C ALA A 88 -1.04 9.33 -5.70
N THR A 89 -0.03 8.46 -5.68
CA THR A 89 1.25 8.72 -6.35
C THR A 89 1.09 8.74 -7.86
N ASP A 90 0.36 7.77 -8.44
CA ASP A 90 0.14 7.71 -9.88
C ASP A 90 -0.79 8.83 -10.39
N GLU A 91 -1.76 9.27 -9.60
CA GLU A 91 -2.62 10.43 -9.91
C GLU A 91 -1.81 11.72 -9.94
N SER A 92 -0.86 11.89 -9.02
CA SER A 92 0.00 13.07 -8.94
C SER A 92 1.11 13.05 -10.00
N HIS A 93 1.63 11.87 -10.34
CA HIS A 93 2.74 11.66 -11.28
C HIS A 93 2.42 10.46 -12.19
N PRO A 94 1.61 10.67 -13.24
CA PRO A 94 1.17 9.57 -14.11
C PRO A 94 2.33 8.87 -14.81
N GLY A 95 2.17 7.56 -15.02
CA GLY A 95 3.09 6.74 -15.82
C GLY A 95 3.79 5.61 -15.05
N GLY A 96 3.57 5.50 -13.73
CA GLY A 96 4.09 4.41 -12.91
C GLY A 96 3.31 3.10 -13.05
N LEU A 97 2.02 3.19 -13.37
CA LEU A 97 1.12 2.05 -13.44
C LEU A 97 0.53 1.90 -14.84
N SER A 98 0.51 0.67 -15.34
CA SER A 98 -0.21 0.33 -16.57
C SER A 98 -1.72 0.44 -16.38
N ALA A 99 -2.48 0.58 -17.48
CA ALA A 99 -3.95 0.59 -17.43
C ALA A 99 -4.52 -0.69 -16.77
N GLU A 100 -3.90 -1.84 -17.04
CA GLU A 100 -4.28 -3.11 -16.42
C GLU A 100 -4.06 -3.09 -14.90
N TRP A 101 -2.92 -2.58 -14.44
CA TRP A 101 -2.61 -2.48 -13.01
C TRP A 101 -3.55 -1.51 -12.28
N LYS A 102 -3.88 -0.39 -12.92
CA LYS A 102 -4.89 0.55 -12.40
C LYS A 102 -6.26 -0.13 -12.23
N GLY A 103 -6.71 -0.88 -13.22
CA GLY A 103 -7.96 -1.63 -13.12
C GLY A 103 -7.96 -2.64 -11.97
N ARG A 104 -6.88 -3.41 -11.82
CA ARG A 104 -6.73 -4.37 -10.71
C ARG A 104 -6.67 -3.68 -9.35
N MET A 105 -5.99 -2.56 -9.26
CA MET A 105 -5.90 -1.74 -8.05
C MET A 105 -7.28 -1.22 -7.61
N GLU A 106 -8.05 -0.66 -8.54
CA GLU A 106 -9.40 -0.16 -8.24
C GLU A 106 -10.35 -1.28 -7.78
N GLN A 107 -10.28 -2.45 -8.40
CA GLN A 107 -11.04 -3.61 -7.97
C GLN A 107 -10.67 -4.05 -6.54
N ALA A 108 -9.37 -4.14 -6.25
CA ALA A 108 -8.87 -4.51 -4.93
C ALA A 108 -9.27 -3.47 -3.86
N LEU A 109 -9.12 -2.17 -4.16
CA LEU A 109 -9.55 -1.10 -3.25
C LEU A 109 -11.06 -1.13 -3.00
N THR A 110 -11.87 -1.39 -4.01
CA THR A 110 -13.33 -1.52 -3.88
C THR A 110 -13.68 -2.68 -2.95
N ASP A 111 -13.03 -3.83 -3.11
CA ASP A 111 -13.22 -5.00 -2.26
C ASP A 111 -12.78 -4.71 -0.80
N LEU A 112 -11.60 -4.15 -0.63
CA LEU A 112 -11.05 -3.79 0.69
C LEU A 112 -11.90 -2.74 1.43
N ASN A 113 -12.47 -1.80 0.72
CA ASN A 113 -13.33 -0.75 1.30
C ASN A 113 -14.71 -1.29 1.67
N ARG A 114 -15.24 -2.26 0.94
CA ARG A 114 -16.52 -2.89 1.27
C ARG A 114 -16.50 -3.51 2.65
N ASP A 115 -15.41 -4.17 3.03
CA ASP A 115 -15.28 -4.79 4.37
C ASP A 115 -15.25 -3.74 5.49
N VAL A 116 -14.69 -2.56 5.22
CA VAL A 116 -14.59 -1.49 6.24
C VAL A 116 -15.88 -0.70 6.36
N TYR A 117 -16.52 -0.39 5.23
CA TYR A 117 -17.68 0.49 5.19
C TYR A 117 -19.01 -0.27 5.01
N GLY A 118 -19.00 -1.47 4.41
CA GLY A 118 -20.17 -2.31 4.22
C GLY A 118 -20.63 -3.03 5.48
N GLY A 119 -19.70 -3.41 6.37
CA GLY A 119 -20.03 -4.07 7.65
C GLY A 119 -20.60 -3.14 8.73
N GLY A 120 -20.53 -1.83 8.53
CA GLY A 120 -21.07 -0.83 9.47
C GLY A 120 -22.57 -0.60 9.34
N GLY A 121 -23.13 -0.75 8.14
CA GLY A 121 -24.56 -0.54 7.90
C GLY A 121 -25.44 -1.63 8.51
N GLU A 122 -25.06 -2.88 8.32
CA GLU A 122 -25.84 -4.01 8.85
C GLU A 122 -25.81 -4.14 10.38
N ARG A 123 -24.77 -3.63 11.03
CA ARG A 123 -24.64 -3.67 12.49
C ARG A 123 -25.48 -2.59 13.20
N PHE A 124 -25.82 -1.51 12.49
CA PHE A 124 -26.70 -0.47 13.02
C PHE A 124 -28.20 -0.77 12.80
N GLU A 125 -28.57 -1.51 11.76
CA GLU A 125 -29.97 -1.87 11.53
C GLU A 125 -30.47 -3.03 12.40
N SER A 126 -29.60 -3.92 12.85
CA SER A 126 -29.99 -5.02 13.76
C SER A 126 -30.08 -4.62 15.24
N GLY A 127 -29.65 -3.39 15.61
CA GLY A 127 -29.70 -2.87 17.01
C GLY A 127 -30.89 -1.96 17.31
N GLY A 128 -31.71 -1.63 16.35
CA GLY A 128 -32.75 -0.58 16.43
C GLY A 128 -34.17 -1.06 16.71
N SER A 129 -34.40 -2.08 17.55
CA SER A 129 -35.78 -2.36 18.01
C SER A 129 -35.78 -3.13 19.35
N ARG A 130 -35.19 -2.53 20.36
CA ARG A 130 -35.65 -2.71 21.74
C ARG A 130 -36.16 -1.38 22.22
N ALA A 131 -37.42 -1.11 21.96
CA ALA A 131 -38.21 -0.14 22.69
C ALA A 131 -38.10 -0.55 24.18
N VAL A 132 -37.41 0.26 24.94
CA VAL A 132 -37.48 0.19 26.40
C VAL A 132 -38.85 0.73 26.75
N GLU A 133 -39.78 -0.17 27.00
CA GLU A 133 -41.08 0.13 27.56
C GLU A 133 -40.84 0.54 29.00
N TYR A 134 -40.71 1.83 29.25
CA TYR A 134 -40.74 2.40 30.60
C TYR A 134 -42.15 2.23 31.15
N GLY A 135 -42.26 1.32 32.12
CA GLY A 135 -43.47 1.02 32.82
C GLY A 135 -44.15 2.25 33.37
N LYS A 136 -45.41 2.41 32.96
CA LYS A 136 -46.36 3.38 33.45
C LYS A 136 -46.61 3.06 34.96
N ALA A 137 -46.09 3.94 35.83
CA ALA A 137 -46.43 3.87 37.24
C ALA A 137 -47.93 4.20 37.41
N ALA A 138 -48.66 3.28 38.01
CA ALA A 138 -50.03 3.50 38.42
C ALA A 138 -50.09 4.42 39.64
N PRO A 139 -51.09 5.34 39.77
CA PRO A 139 -51.31 6.12 40.96
C PRO A 139 -51.97 5.22 42.00
N GLY A 140 -51.35 5.13 43.17
CA GLY A 140 -51.91 4.49 44.33
C GLY A 140 -52.82 5.43 45.10
N GLU A 141 -53.87 4.85 45.64
CA GLU A 141 -54.66 5.40 46.70
C GLU A 141 -53.93 5.32 48.05
#